data_5bd0dd82ba886a6e17bcc6ad0cbbff25
#
_entry.id   5bd0dd82ba886a6e17bcc6ad0cbbff25
#
_cell.length_a   1.000
_cell.length_b   1.000
_cell.length_c   1.000
_cell.angle_alpha   90.00
_cell.angle_beta   90.00
_cell.angle_gamma   90.00
#
_symmetry.space_group_name_H-M   'P 1'
#
loop_
_entity.id
_entity.type
_entity.pdbx_description
1 polymer ?
#
loop_
_entity_poly.entity_id
_entity_poly.type
_entity_poly.pdbx_seq_one_letter_code
_entity_poly.pdbx_strand_id
1 'polypeptide(L)'
;AWRQWLVTQALAYAAMFWLLGNVYLPQLAQLRSPRAAADRALALAARPGYTLSHYRLREAEAVLLYLPLHTRMNPSAKNVVVILEDRRRRLGQPSTQTFVNDVPGRRILAVTEVPVADTRPNYLWRVFQLSVD
;
A
#
# COMPACT_ATOMS: atom_id res chain seq x y z
N ALA A 1 24.05 -45.17 11.21
CA ALA A 1 24.34 -44.17 10.15
C ALA A 1 23.06 -43.52 9.61
N TRP A 2 22.02 -44.28 9.26
CA TRP A 2 20.76 -43.70 8.73
C TRP A 2 20.02 -42.83 9.74
N ARG A 3 20.05 -43.18 11.03
CA ARG A 3 19.42 -42.37 12.11
C ARG A 3 20.08 -41.01 12.25
N GLN A 4 21.41 -40.98 12.21
CA GLN A 4 22.18 -39.73 12.28
C GLN A 4 21.86 -38.83 11.08
N TRP A 5 21.76 -39.42 9.89
CA TRP A 5 21.37 -38.70 8.70
C TRP A 5 19.99 -38.09 8.81
N LEU A 6 18.99 -38.86 9.28
CA LEU A 6 17.61 -38.35 9.49
C LEU A 6 17.58 -37.22 10.51
N VAL A 7 18.29 -37.35 11.63
CA VAL A 7 18.38 -36.30 12.64
C VAL A 7 19.00 -35.03 12.07
N THR A 8 20.05 -35.15 11.30
CA THR A 8 20.69 -33.99 10.66
C THR A 8 19.74 -33.31 9.69
N GLN A 9 19.01 -34.05 8.87
CA GLN A 9 18.01 -33.49 7.95
C GLN A 9 16.88 -32.82 8.70
N ALA A 10 16.36 -33.44 9.74
CA ALA A 10 15.29 -32.85 10.55
C ALA A 10 15.72 -31.52 11.20
N LEU A 11 16.95 -31.47 11.74
CA LEU A 11 17.51 -30.25 12.30
C LEU A 11 17.71 -29.15 11.24
N ALA A 12 18.19 -29.53 10.06
CA ALA A 12 18.36 -28.60 8.96
C ALA A 12 17.03 -27.99 8.51
N TYR A 13 15.98 -28.82 8.35
CA TYR A 13 14.64 -28.32 8.03
C TYR A 13 14.07 -27.45 9.15
N ALA A 14 14.20 -27.84 10.40
CA ALA A 14 13.74 -27.04 11.53
C ALA A 14 14.43 -25.67 11.58
N ALA A 15 15.75 -25.62 11.37
CA ALA A 15 16.51 -24.38 11.29
C ALA A 15 16.06 -23.51 10.11
N MET A 16 15.85 -24.12 8.95
CA MET A 16 15.35 -23.41 7.76
C MET A 16 13.97 -22.81 7.99
N PHE A 17 13.01 -23.56 8.55
CA PHE A 17 11.69 -23.06 8.85
C PHE A 17 11.72 -21.98 9.93
N TRP A 18 12.59 -22.10 10.92
CA TRP A 18 12.76 -21.08 11.94
C TRP A 18 13.30 -19.77 11.33
N LEU A 19 14.32 -19.84 10.50
CA LEU A 19 14.86 -18.67 9.78
C LEU A 19 13.81 -18.05 8.86
N LEU A 20 13.08 -18.86 8.12
CA LEU A 20 12.03 -18.40 7.22
C LEU A 20 10.95 -17.63 8.00
N GLY A 21 10.46 -18.21 9.10
CA GLY A 21 9.37 -17.64 9.88
C GLY A 21 9.76 -16.44 10.73
N ASN A 22 10.97 -16.42 11.28
CA ASN A 22 11.37 -15.40 12.25
C ASN A 22 12.27 -14.29 11.67
N VAL A 23 12.93 -14.54 10.55
CA VAL A 23 13.84 -13.58 9.93
C VAL A 23 13.33 -13.13 8.57
N TYR A 24 13.12 -14.04 7.65
CA TYR A 24 12.81 -13.70 6.26
C TYR A 24 11.40 -13.14 6.07
N LEU A 25 10.37 -13.84 6.56
CA LEU A 25 8.99 -13.40 6.39
C LEU A 25 8.67 -12.05 7.06
N PRO A 26 9.13 -11.76 8.28
CA PRO A 26 8.93 -10.45 8.87
C PRO A 26 9.60 -9.32 8.08
N GLN A 27 10.82 -9.53 7.58
CA GLN A 27 11.49 -8.56 6.73
C GLN A 27 10.74 -8.33 5.42
N LEU A 28 10.29 -9.41 4.77
CA LEU A 28 9.52 -9.33 3.55
C LEU A 28 8.18 -8.60 3.77
N ALA A 29 7.51 -8.89 4.89
CA ALA A 29 6.27 -8.21 5.27
C ALA A 29 6.47 -6.71 5.47
N GLN A 30 7.58 -6.29 6.10
CA GLN A 30 7.90 -4.87 6.26
C GLN A 30 8.14 -4.19 4.90
N LEU A 31 8.86 -4.84 4.00
CA LEU A 31 9.15 -4.32 2.67
C LEU A 31 7.89 -4.20 1.79
N ARG A 32 6.94 -5.12 1.94
CA ARG A 32 5.71 -5.17 1.15
C ARG A 32 4.52 -4.50 1.82
N SER A 33 4.68 -4.06 3.06
CA SER A 33 3.58 -3.48 3.81
C SER A 33 3.12 -2.16 3.19
N PRO A 34 1.81 -1.97 3.01
CA PRO A 34 1.25 -0.69 2.61
C PRO A 34 1.23 0.33 3.75
N ARG A 35 1.75 -0.03 4.91
CA ARG A 35 1.72 0.80 6.12
C ARG A 35 2.36 2.16 5.92
N ALA A 36 3.49 2.22 5.22
CA ALA A 36 4.17 3.49 4.96
C ALA A 36 3.28 4.47 4.17
N ALA A 37 2.55 3.98 3.17
CA ALA A 37 1.60 4.79 2.41
C ALA A 37 0.40 5.22 3.27
N ALA A 38 -0.14 4.32 4.08
CA ALA A 38 -1.24 4.63 5.00
C ALA A 38 -0.83 5.66 6.06
N ASP A 39 0.33 5.49 6.69
CA ASP A 39 0.86 6.43 7.69
C ASP A 39 1.07 7.83 7.07
N ARG A 40 1.57 7.90 5.86
CA ARG A 40 1.75 9.16 5.15
C ARG A 40 0.41 9.82 4.82
N ALA A 41 -0.57 9.05 4.37
CA ALA A 41 -1.91 9.54 4.09
C ALA A 41 -2.61 10.04 5.36
N LEU A 42 -2.50 9.31 6.46
CA LEU A 42 -3.06 9.72 7.76
C LEU A 42 -2.41 11.00 8.28
N ALA A 43 -1.09 11.14 8.16
CA ALA A 43 -0.39 12.34 8.57
C ALA A 43 -0.84 13.58 7.78
N LEU A 44 -1.07 13.44 6.48
CA LEU A 44 -1.58 14.51 5.64
C LEU A 44 -3.06 14.82 5.92
N ALA A 45 -3.87 13.81 6.19
CA ALA A 45 -5.30 13.96 6.50
C ALA A 45 -5.56 14.51 7.92
N ALA A 46 -4.59 14.46 8.82
CA ALA A 46 -4.69 15.02 10.17
C ALA A 46 -4.78 16.56 10.20
N ARG A 47 -4.50 17.24 9.08
CA ARG A 47 -4.61 18.70 8.98
C ARG A 47 -6.08 19.14 9.05
N PRO A 48 -6.37 20.29 9.69
CA PRO A 48 -7.74 20.81 9.73
C PRO A 48 -8.34 21.00 8.34
N GLY A 49 -9.59 20.55 8.17
CA GLY A 49 -10.32 20.66 6.90
C GLY A 49 -10.01 19.59 5.87
N TYR A 50 -9.13 18.63 6.18
CA TYR A 50 -8.84 17.49 5.30
C TYR A 50 -9.63 16.25 5.72
N THR A 51 -10.03 15.45 4.75
CA THR A 51 -10.61 14.12 4.93
C THR A 51 -9.80 13.09 4.16
N LEU A 52 -9.77 11.87 4.67
CA LEU A 52 -9.09 10.76 4.03
C LEU A 52 -10.04 9.99 3.12
N SER A 53 -9.58 9.65 1.94
CA SER A 53 -10.32 8.84 0.97
C SER A 53 -9.38 7.85 0.30
N HIS A 54 -9.95 6.83 -0.31
CA HIS A 54 -9.23 5.92 -1.19
C HIS A 54 -9.97 5.80 -2.52
N TYR A 55 -9.25 5.38 -3.54
CA TYR A 55 -9.79 5.24 -4.88
C TYR A 55 -9.49 3.85 -5.44
N ARG A 56 -10.56 3.08 -5.70
CA ARG A 56 -10.52 1.76 -6.36
C ARG A 56 -9.39 0.82 -5.92
N LEU A 57 -9.20 0.64 -4.62
CA LEU A 57 -8.14 -0.19 -4.06
C LEU A 57 -8.45 -1.70 -4.07
N ARG A 58 -9.15 -2.22 -5.08
CA ARG A 58 -9.64 -3.61 -5.12
C ARG A 58 -8.56 -4.67 -4.89
N GLU A 59 -7.37 -4.47 -5.44
CA GLU A 59 -6.25 -5.43 -5.32
C GLU A 59 -5.29 -5.12 -4.17
N ALA A 60 -5.51 -4.03 -3.49
CA ALA A 60 -4.66 -3.54 -2.42
C ALA A 60 -5.45 -3.33 -1.13
N GLU A 61 -6.43 -4.18 -0.88
CA GLU A 61 -7.30 -4.12 0.30
C GLU A 61 -6.52 -4.13 1.62
N ALA A 62 -5.31 -4.68 1.63
CA ALA A 62 -4.46 -4.68 2.80
C ALA A 62 -4.16 -3.27 3.34
N VAL A 63 -4.15 -2.24 2.51
CA VAL A 63 -3.97 -0.86 2.96
C VAL A 63 -5.15 -0.39 3.81
N LEU A 64 -6.35 -0.90 3.54
CA LEU A 64 -7.57 -0.55 4.27
C LEU A 64 -7.52 -0.99 5.74
N LEU A 65 -6.68 -1.97 6.09
CA LEU A 65 -6.45 -2.39 7.47
C LEU A 65 -5.79 -1.28 8.31
N TYR A 66 -5.09 -0.37 7.67
CA TYR A 66 -4.38 0.73 8.31
C TYR A 66 -5.11 2.08 8.18
N LEU A 67 -6.22 2.11 7.45
CA LEU A 67 -7.03 3.31 7.21
C LEU A 67 -8.38 3.22 7.96
N PRO A 68 -8.99 4.35 8.32
CA PRO A 68 -10.34 4.36 8.90
C PRO A 68 -11.37 3.70 7.98
N LEU A 69 -12.32 2.98 8.56
CA LEU A 69 -13.31 2.16 7.85
C LEU A 69 -14.26 2.93 6.89
N HIS A 70 -14.38 4.25 7.02
CA HIS A 70 -15.32 5.06 6.25
C HIS A 70 -14.61 6.17 5.48
N THR A 71 -13.80 5.77 4.51
CA THR A 71 -13.04 6.70 3.68
C THR A 71 -13.76 6.96 2.36
N ARG A 72 -14.78 7.82 2.36
CA ARG A 72 -15.41 8.30 1.14
C ARG A 72 -14.95 9.72 0.81
N MET A 73 -14.86 10.03 -0.48
CA MET A 73 -14.60 11.40 -0.91
C MET A 73 -15.74 12.31 -0.41
N ASN A 74 -15.35 13.32 0.34
CA ASN A 74 -16.28 14.35 0.75
C ASN A 74 -16.28 15.49 -0.29
N PRO A 75 -17.41 15.79 -0.94
CA PRO A 75 -17.45 16.84 -1.94
C PRO A 75 -17.18 18.25 -1.38
N SER A 76 -17.40 18.44 -0.09
CA SER A 76 -17.26 19.75 0.58
C SER A 76 -15.94 19.95 1.32
N ALA A 77 -15.08 18.94 1.38
CA ALA A 77 -13.81 19.01 2.10
C ALA A 77 -12.60 18.83 1.18
N LYS A 78 -11.44 19.29 1.63
CA LYS A 78 -10.17 18.93 1.01
C LYS A 78 -9.91 17.45 1.25
N ASN A 79 -9.60 16.71 0.20
CA ASN A 79 -9.42 15.27 0.29
C ASN A 79 -7.96 14.88 0.14
N VAL A 80 -7.54 13.94 0.97
CA VAL A 80 -6.32 13.15 0.77
C VAL A 80 -6.74 11.80 0.23
N VAL A 81 -6.34 11.48 -0.99
CA VAL A 81 -6.78 10.29 -1.71
C VAL A 81 -5.60 9.36 -1.93
N VAL A 82 -5.75 8.12 -1.53
CA VAL A 82 -4.74 7.09 -1.73
C VAL A 82 -5.07 6.26 -2.95
N ILE A 83 -4.11 6.11 -3.84
CA ILE A 83 -4.20 5.26 -5.03
C ILE A 83 -2.96 4.40 -5.16
N LEU A 84 -3.15 3.14 -5.53
CA LEU A 84 -2.06 2.27 -5.97
C LEU A 84 -1.96 2.31 -7.49
N GLU A 85 -0.80 2.63 -8.01
CA GLU A 85 -0.54 2.61 -9.45
C GLU A 85 0.38 1.44 -9.81
N ASP A 86 -0.07 0.62 -10.78
CA ASP A 86 0.78 -0.36 -11.45
C ASP A 86 1.22 0.20 -12.82
N ARG A 87 2.50 0.49 -12.93
CA ARG A 87 3.09 1.01 -14.18
C ARG A 87 3.03 -0.01 -15.32
N ARG A 88 2.85 -1.29 -15.02
CA ARG A 88 2.70 -2.35 -16.04
C ARG A 88 1.33 -2.33 -16.72
N ARG A 89 0.43 -1.47 -16.31
CA ARG A 89 -0.92 -1.32 -16.86
C ARG A 89 -1.64 -2.65 -17.04
N ARG A 90 -1.95 -3.32 -15.96
CA ARG A 90 -2.90 -4.42 -16.00
C ARG A 90 -4.30 -3.86 -16.27
N LEU A 91 -5.01 -4.46 -17.22
CA LEU A 91 -6.39 -4.12 -17.51
C LEU A 91 -7.25 -4.14 -16.24
N GLY A 92 -7.98 -3.06 -15.99
CA GLY A 92 -8.88 -2.93 -14.84
C GLY A 92 -8.26 -2.42 -13.55
N GLN A 93 -6.96 -2.14 -13.49
CA GLN A 93 -6.36 -1.50 -12.32
C GLN A 93 -6.52 0.02 -12.35
N PRO A 94 -6.78 0.65 -11.20
CA PRO A 94 -6.83 2.10 -11.12
C PRO A 94 -5.45 2.69 -11.40
N SER A 95 -5.43 3.73 -12.21
CA SER A 95 -4.24 4.51 -12.54
C SER A 95 -4.46 5.98 -12.21
N THR A 96 -3.38 6.74 -12.17
CA THR A 96 -3.47 8.20 -12.04
C THR A 96 -4.35 8.81 -13.12
N GLN A 97 -4.22 8.33 -14.38
CA GLN A 97 -5.05 8.83 -15.47
C GLN A 97 -6.54 8.53 -15.28
N THR A 98 -6.86 7.30 -14.86
CA THR A 98 -8.25 6.93 -14.54
C THR A 98 -8.80 7.80 -13.41
N PHE A 99 -8.00 8.03 -12.39
CA PHE A 99 -8.36 8.90 -11.27
C PHE A 99 -8.65 10.33 -11.71
N VAL A 100 -7.77 10.93 -12.53
CA VAL A 100 -7.96 12.29 -13.06
C VAL A 100 -9.24 12.38 -13.91
N ASN A 101 -9.54 11.34 -14.69
CA ASN A 101 -10.75 11.32 -15.51
C ASN A 101 -12.03 11.16 -14.68
N ASP A 102 -11.98 10.37 -13.60
CA ASP A 102 -13.14 10.07 -12.77
C ASP A 102 -13.45 11.17 -11.73
N VAL A 103 -12.52 12.08 -11.49
CA VAL A 103 -12.65 13.16 -10.51
C VAL A 103 -12.45 14.52 -11.20
N PRO A 104 -13.32 14.88 -12.14
CA PRO A 104 -13.22 16.17 -12.82
C PRO A 104 -13.53 17.32 -11.85
N GLY A 105 -13.00 18.49 -12.14
CA GLY A 105 -13.27 19.73 -11.42
C GLY A 105 -12.53 19.89 -10.09
N ARG A 106 -11.63 18.95 -9.71
CA ARG A 106 -10.81 19.09 -8.51
C ARG A 106 -9.38 19.42 -8.86
N ARG A 107 -8.84 20.36 -8.12
CA ARG A 107 -7.44 20.76 -8.28
C ARG A 107 -6.53 19.88 -7.44
N ILE A 108 -5.52 19.30 -8.05
CA ILE A 108 -4.46 18.57 -7.35
C ILE A 108 -3.50 19.59 -6.73
N LEU A 109 -3.41 19.60 -5.40
CA LEU A 109 -2.51 20.50 -4.66
C LEU A 109 -1.11 19.92 -4.56
N ALA A 110 -1.01 18.63 -4.28
CA ALA A 110 0.25 17.94 -4.14
C ALA A 110 0.09 16.44 -4.39
N VAL A 111 1.16 15.79 -4.82
CA VAL A 111 1.25 14.35 -4.97
C VAL A 111 2.46 13.86 -4.22
N THR A 112 2.27 12.91 -3.32
CA THR A 112 3.35 12.22 -2.61
C THR A 112 3.45 10.81 -3.15
N GLU A 113 4.61 10.43 -3.66
CA GLU A 113 4.88 9.07 -4.11
C GLU A 113 5.55 8.27 -2.99
N VAL A 114 4.97 7.12 -2.67
CA VAL A 114 5.53 6.17 -1.71
C VAL A 114 5.87 4.90 -2.47
N PRO A 115 7.16 4.67 -2.80
CA PRO A 115 7.56 3.47 -3.52
C PRO A 115 7.29 2.23 -2.67
N VAL A 116 6.84 1.17 -3.32
CA VAL A 116 6.78 -0.15 -2.71
C VAL A 116 8.18 -0.75 -2.81
N ALA A 117 8.84 -0.92 -1.68
CA ALA A 117 10.15 -1.54 -1.60
C ALA A 117 10.04 -3.05 -1.80
N ASP A 118 9.69 -3.48 -2.99
CA ASP A 118 9.56 -4.87 -3.39
C ASP A 118 10.43 -5.12 -4.63
N THR A 119 10.59 -6.41 -4.95
CA THR A 119 11.10 -6.92 -6.23
C THR A 119 10.28 -6.45 -7.45
N ARG A 120 9.21 -5.71 -7.24
CA ARG A 120 8.32 -5.16 -8.26
C ARG A 120 8.51 -3.66 -8.40
N PRO A 121 9.51 -3.20 -9.19
CA PRO A 121 9.85 -1.77 -9.30
C PRO A 121 8.75 -0.92 -9.94
N ASN A 122 7.64 -1.54 -10.36
CA ASN A 122 6.56 -0.89 -11.09
C ASN A 122 5.34 -0.54 -10.23
N TYR A 123 5.36 -0.89 -8.94
CA TYR A 123 4.30 -0.53 -8.02
C TYR A 123 4.71 0.69 -7.21
N LEU A 124 3.80 1.63 -7.10
CA LEU A 124 3.95 2.76 -6.19
C LEU A 124 2.59 3.21 -5.67
N TRP A 125 2.60 3.70 -4.45
CA TRP A 125 1.47 4.38 -3.86
C TRP A 125 1.55 5.86 -4.20
N ARG A 126 0.48 6.44 -4.67
CA ARG A 126 0.34 7.88 -4.81
C ARG A 126 -0.69 8.40 -3.84
N VAL A 127 -0.31 9.42 -3.11
CA VAL A 127 -1.17 10.12 -2.16
C VAL A 127 -1.42 11.51 -2.71
N PHE A 128 -2.64 11.76 -3.16
CA PHE A 128 -3.07 13.02 -3.73
C PHE A 128 -3.70 13.90 -2.67
N GLN A 129 -3.32 15.17 -2.64
CA GLN A 129 -4.03 16.21 -1.92
C GLN A 129 -4.87 16.99 -2.92
N LEU A 130 -6.18 16.98 -2.74
CA LEU A 130 -7.13 17.67 -3.62
C LEU A 130 -7.75 18.85 -2.90
N SER A 131 -7.88 19.98 -3.60
CA SER A 131 -8.75 21.07 -3.16
C SER A 131 -10.18 20.84 -3.59
N VAL A 132 -11.09 21.51 -2.92
CA VAL A 132 -12.44 21.78 -3.42
C VAL A 132 -12.34 23.03 -4.28
N ASP A 133 -12.76 22.94 -5.50
CA ASP A 133 -12.97 24.12 -6.34
C ASP A 133 -14.41 24.59 -6.20
#